data_cffff4742442d5041e521ca3b0ecbace
#
_entry.id   cffff4742442d5041e521ca3b0ecbace
#
_cell.length_a   1.000
_cell.length_b   1.000
_cell.length_c   1.000
_cell.angle_alpha   90.00
_cell.angle_beta   90.00
_cell.angle_gamma   90.00
#
_symmetry.space_group_name_H-M   'P 1'
#
loop_
_entity.id
_entity.type
_entity.pdbx_description
1 polymer ?
#
loop_
_entity_poly.entity_id
_entity_poly.type
_entity_poly.pdbx_seq_one_letter_code
_entity_poly.pdbx_strand_id
1 'polypeptide(L)'
;DRRRTLKESIKRHAAHDSDVAIINDDLRFRQLVKRATPATNAAVIFALDVSGSMDEAQRRLAKQFFFFALQGIRRQYTKVETVFLAHAAEAWEFDESQFFQASSSGGTVSSCAFQLALEVMKARYDPSRYNVYFFYASDGENASEDREPAAAALRLLAAQTNYAGYVETGGVATFRPRET
;
A
#
# COMPACT_ATOMS: atom_id res chain seq x y z
N ASP A 1 11.63 35.40 -9.05
CA ASP A 1 11.10 34.76 -10.27
C ASP A 1 10.82 35.83 -11.33
N ARG A 2 11.78 36.07 -12.22
CA ARG A 2 11.74 37.16 -13.21
C ARG A 2 10.45 37.16 -14.04
N ARG A 3 9.98 36.01 -14.51
CA ARG A 3 8.76 35.92 -15.33
C ARG A 3 7.51 36.32 -14.55
N ARG A 4 7.40 35.92 -13.30
CA ARG A 4 6.26 36.27 -12.45
C ARG A 4 6.32 37.75 -12.05
N THR A 5 7.49 38.27 -11.72
CA THR A 5 7.69 39.70 -11.44
C THR A 5 7.26 40.55 -12.63
N LEU A 6 7.72 40.22 -13.86
CA LEU A 6 7.33 40.93 -15.05
C LEU A 6 5.81 40.87 -15.32
N LYS A 7 5.20 39.69 -15.10
CA LYS A 7 3.75 39.52 -15.25
C LYS A 7 2.94 40.37 -14.28
N GLU A 8 3.38 40.50 -13.04
CA GLU A 8 2.73 41.36 -12.06
C GLU A 8 2.92 42.85 -12.38
N SER A 9 4.10 43.27 -12.85
CA SER A 9 4.35 44.61 -13.32
C SER A 9 3.41 44.98 -14.52
N ILE A 10 3.29 44.09 -15.51
CA ILE A 10 2.37 44.33 -16.66
C ILE A 10 0.91 44.43 -16.20
N LYS A 11 0.47 43.60 -15.25
CA LYS A 11 -0.90 43.68 -14.71
C LYS A 11 -1.13 45.01 -14.00
N ARG A 12 -0.17 45.50 -13.23
CA ARG A 12 -0.27 46.79 -12.54
C ARG A 12 -0.34 47.94 -13.53
N HIS A 13 0.52 47.94 -14.56
CA HIS A 13 0.47 48.97 -15.63
C HIS A 13 -0.86 48.99 -16.40
N ALA A 14 -1.46 47.79 -16.60
CA ALA A 14 -2.78 47.72 -17.24
C ALA A 14 -3.90 48.23 -16.34
N ALA A 15 -3.74 48.24 -15.03
CA ALA A 15 -4.73 48.69 -14.05
C ALA A 15 -4.56 50.16 -13.62
N HIS A 16 -3.30 50.65 -13.65
CA HIS A 16 -2.96 52.00 -13.22
C HIS A 16 -1.92 52.62 -14.20
N ASP A 17 -2.14 53.82 -14.63
CA ASP A 17 -1.21 54.57 -15.47
C ASP A 17 0.00 54.99 -14.64
N SER A 18 1.08 54.21 -14.70
CA SER A 18 2.27 54.39 -13.88
C SER A 18 3.53 54.21 -14.72
N ASP A 19 4.38 55.22 -14.76
CA ASP A 19 5.65 55.23 -15.50
C ASP A 19 6.76 54.38 -14.87
N VAL A 20 6.54 53.84 -13.67
CA VAL A 20 7.54 53.02 -12.97
C VAL A 20 7.52 51.59 -13.39
N ALA A 21 8.53 51.12 -14.10
CA ALA A 21 8.58 49.78 -14.74
C ALA A 21 8.37 48.63 -13.76
N ILE A 22 9.01 48.62 -12.59
CA ILE A 22 8.89 47.57 -11.55
C ILE A 22 8.94 48.25 -10.17
N ILE A 23 8.00 47.89 -9.29
CA ILE A 23 7.97 48.30 -7.89
C ILE A 23 8.15 47.07 -6.98
N ASN A 24 8.38 47.30 -5.70
CA ASN A 24 8.59 46.21 -4.72
C ASN A 24 7.42 45.22 -4.67
N ASP A 25 6.20 45.71 -4.86
CA ASP A 25 4.99 44.85 -4.83
C ASP A 25 4.88 43.91 -6.04
N ASP A 26 5.58 44.23 -7.15
CA ASP A 26 5.67 43.34 -8.32
C ASP A 26 6.64 42.17 -8.09
N LEU A 27 7.56 42.28 -7.13
CA LEU A 27 8.62 41.32 -6.93
C LEU A 27 8.08 39.95 -6.49
N ARG A 28 8.44 38.91 -7.22
CA ARG A 28 8.12 37.52 -6.91
C ARG A 28 9.39 36.70 -6.81
N PHE A 29 9.62 36.19 -5.61
CA PHE A 29 10.79 35.38 -5.30
C PHE A 29 10.42 33.88 -5.33
N ARG A 30 11.35 33.03 -5.75
CA ARG A 30 11.29 31.60 -5.48
C ARG A 30 11.99 31.36 -4.16
N GLN A 31 11.24 30.97 -3.15
CA GLN A 31 11.78 30.50 -1.91
C GLN A 31 11.89 28.98 -1.98
N LEU A 32 13.10 28.45 -1.78
CA LEU A 32 13.30 27.03 -1.50
C LEU A 32 12.81 26.79 -0.06
N VAL A 33 11.56 26.37 0.06
CA VAL A 33 11.05 25.84 1.32
C VAL A 33 11.51 24.39 1.38
N LYS A 34 12.49 24.09 2.23
CA LYS A 34 12.73 22.72 2.69
C LYS A 34 11.43 22.28 3.40
N ARG A 35 10.54 21.63 2.70
CA ARG A 35 9.57 20.78 3.38
C ARG A 35 10.40 19.65 4.00
N ALA A 36 10.50 19.65 5.31
CA ALA A 36 10.84 18.43 6.01
C ALA A 36 9.74 17.43 5.65
N THR A 37 10.00 16.56 4.68
CA THR A 37 9.24 15.32 4.55
C THR A 37 9.59 14.56 5.83
N PRO A 38 8.63 14.24 6.71
CA PRO A 38 8.91 13.34 7.81
C PRO A 38 9.56 12.12 7.18
N ALA A 39 10.71 11.68 7.68
CA ALA A 39 11.30 10.42 7.31
C ALA A 39 10.39 9.34 7.91
N THR A 40 9.24 9.10 7.29
CA THR A 40 8.30 8.09 7.70
C THR A 40 8.87 6.74 7.29
N ASN A 41 9.01 5.88 8.26
CA ASN A 41 9.33 4.48 8.03
C ASN A 41 8.11 3.82 7.37
N ALA A 42 8.33 2.80 6.56
CA ALA A 42 7.26 1.95 6.07
C ALA A 42 7.28 0.61 6.79
N ALA A 43 6.10 0.08 7.08
CA ALA A 43 5.89 -1.29 7.48
C ALA A 43 5.04 -1.96 6.40
N VAL A 44 5.49 -3.11 5.90
CA VAL A 44 4.79 -3.87 4.86
C VAL A 44 4.43 -5.23 5.41
N ILE A 45 3.15 -5.50 5.49
CA ILE A 45 2.60 -6.76 5.97
C ILE A 45 2.10 -7.54 4.75
N PHE A 46 2.70 -8.70 4.52
CA PHE A 46 2.28 -9.65 3.51
C PHE A 46 1.51 -10.79 4.17
N ALA A 47 0.29 -11.05 3.72
CA ALA A 47 -0.51 -12.18 4.15
C ALA A 47 -0.77 -13.11 2.97
N LEU A 48 -0.40 -14.38 3.10
CA LEU A 48 -0.52 -15.41 2.08
C LEU A 48 -1.47 -16.49 2.55
N ASP A 49 -2.45 -16.79 1.74
CA ASP A 49 -3.23 -18.02 1.83
C ASP A 49 -2.34 -19.21 1.45
N VAL A 50 -2.25 -20.17 2.35
CA VAL A 50 -1.53 -21.43 2.14
C VAL A 50 -2.43 -22.65 2.35
N SER A 51 -3.75 -22.44 2.25
CA SER A 51 -4.76 -23.50 2.34
C SER A 51 -4.60 -24.57 1.25
N GLY A 52 -5.31 -25.67 1.39
CA GLY A 52 -5.17 -26.80 0.50
C GLY A 52 -5.58 -26.55 -0.96
N SER A 53 -6.38 -25.52 -1.23
CA SER A 53 -6.78 -25.08 -2.58
C SER A 53 -5.66 -24.32 -3.30
N MET A 54 -4.76 -23.65 -2.55
CA MET A 54 -3.61 -22.93 -3.11
C MET A 54 -2.52 -23.91 -3.58
N ASP A 55 -2.36 -24.07 -4.87
CA ASP A 55 -1.28 -24.86 -5.45
C ASP A 55 0.09 -24.15 -5.39
N GLU A 56 1.15 -24.87 -5.76
CA GLU A 56 2.51 -24.32 -5.74
C GLU A 56 2.70 -23.15 -6.73
N ALA A 57 2.04 -23.21 -7.90
CA ALA A 57 2.15 -22.17 -8.90
C ALA A 57 1.48 -20.87 -8.43
N GLN A 58 0.31 -20.98 -7.80
CA GLN A 58 -0.43 -19.87 -7.21
C GLN A 58 0.36 -19.22 -6.08
N ARG A 59 0.92 -20.01 -5.16
CA ARG A 59 1.79 -19.51 -4.08
C ARG A 59 3.04 -18.83 -4.64
N ARG A 60 3.64 -19.37 -5.69
CA ARG A 60 4.80 -18.75 -6.36
C ARG A 60 4.44 -17.41 -6.99
N LEU A 61 3.28 -17.33 -7.63
CA LEU A 61 2.78 -16.08 -8.23
C LEU A 61 2.55 -15.00 -7.17
N ALA A 62 1.91 -15.34 -6.05
CA ALA A 62 1.71 -14.45 -4.92
C ALA A 62 3.05 -13.91 -4.36
N LYS A 63 4.04 -14.79 -4.19
CA LYS A 63 5.37 -14.43 -3.70
C LYS A 63 6.11 -13.51 -4.66
N GLN A 64 5.98 -13.72 -5.97
CA GLN A 64 6.53 -12.81 -6.98
C GLN A 64 5.89 -11.42 -6.89
N PHE A 65 4.57 -11.36 -6.76
CA PHE A 65 3.87 -10.09 -6.56
C PHE A 65 4.36 -9.36 -5.30
N PHE A 66 4.47 -10.05 -4.17
CA PHE A 66 4.97 -9.48 -2.92
C PHE A 66 6.40 -8.93 -3.07
N PHE A 67 7.26 -9.66 -3.76
CA PHE A 67 8.61 -9.21 -4.07
C PHE A 67 8.60 -7.88 -4.84
N PHE A 68 7.81 -7.76 -5.90
CA PHE A 68 7.74 -6.52 -6.69
C PHE A 68 7.11 -5.37 -5.90
N ALA A 69 6.06 -5.62 -5.11
CA ALA A 69 5.45 -4.63 -4.24
C ALA A 69 6.47 -4.08 -3.23
N LEU A 70 7.23 -4.98 -2.58
CA LEU A 70 8.30 -4.61 -1.65
C LEU A 70 9.38 -3.77 -2.31
N GLN A 71 9.84 -4.14 -3.52
CA GLN A 71 10.84 -3.36 -4.26
C GLN A 71 10.32 -1.95 -4.61
N GLY A 72 9.04 -1.82 -4.94
CA GLY A 72 8.41 -0.53 -5.18
C GLY A 72 8.42 0.38 -3.95
N ILE A 73 8.08 -0.19 -2.79
CA ILE A 73 8.04 0.54 -1.52
C ILE A 73 9.45 0.91 -1.05
N ARG A 74 10.42 0.00 -1.15
CA ARG A 74 11.83 0.26 -0.79
C ARG A 74 12.47 1.43 -1.55
N ARG A 75 11.97 1.76 -2.73
CA ARG A 75 12.43 2.94 -3.49
C ARG A 75 11.94 4.27 -2.92
N GLN A 76 10.86 4.26 -2.13
CA GLN A 76 10.21 5.46 -1.61
C GLN A 76 10.60 5.76 -0.16
N TYR A 77 11.03 4.75 0.59
CA TYR A 77 11.31 4.83 2.02
C TYR A 77 12.74 4.45 2.35
N THR A 78 13.34 5.17 3.29
CA THR A 78 14.70 4.89 3.77
C THR A 78 14.75 3.64 4.64
N LYS A 79 13.69 3.41 5.43
CA LYS A 79 13.55 2.24 6.29
C LYS A 79 12.24 1.53 5.99
N VAL A 80 12.33 0.27 5.64
CA VAL A 80 11.16 -0.59 5.39
C VAL A 80 11.29 -1.83 6.26
N GLU A 81 10.33 -2.03 7.14
CA GLU A 81 10.17 -3.25 7.93
C GLU A 81 9.14 -4.16 7.24
N THR A 82 9.37 -5.46 7.29
CA THR A 82 8.51 -6.45 6.64
C THR A 82 7.99 -7.46 7.65
N VAL A 83 6.73 -7.81 7.52
CA VAL A 83 6.07 -8.87 8.29
C VAL A 83 5.46 -9.86 7.29
N PHE A 84 5.67 -11.14 7.54
CA PHE A 84 5.17 -12.21 6.70
C PHE A 84 4.19 -13.06 7.49
N LEU A 85 2.93 -13.05 7.06
CA LEU A 85 1.86 -13.84 7.64
C LEU A 85 1.43 -14.91 6.63
N ALA A 86 1.18 -16.11 7.10
CA ALA A 86 0.51 -17.12 6.32
C ALA A 86 -0.69 -17.65 7.10
N HIS A 87 -1.72 -18.08 6.40
CA HIS A 87 -2.91 -18.65 7.02
C HIS A 87 -3.49 -19.82 6.21
N ALA A 88 -4.21 -20.62 6.92
CA ALA A 88 -5.15 -21.62 6.42
C ALA A 88 -6.42 -21.56 7.30
N ALA A 89 -6.66 -22.51 8.19
CA ALA A 89 -7.68 -22.42 9.24
C ALA A 89 -7.28 -21.46 10.38
N GLU A 90 -5.97 -21.26 10.57
CA GLU A 90 -5.36 -20.35 11.54
C GLU A 90 -4.29 -19.51 10.83
N ALA A 91 -3.81 -18.45 11.48
CA ALA A 91 -2.77 -17.58 10.94
C ALA A 91 -1.53 -17.57 11.82
N TRP A 92 -0.37 -17.47 11.16
CA TRP A 92 0.95 -17.45 11.81
C TRP A 92 1.85 -16.38 11.19
N GLU A 93 2.74 -15.84 12.01
CA GLU A 93 3.85 -15.02 11.53
C GLU A 93 5.06 -15.92 11.24
N PHE A 94 5.73 -15.65 10.14
CA PHE A 94 6.91 -16.38 9.67
C PHE A 94 8.09 -15.45 9.46
N ASP A 95 9.31 -16.00 9.60
CA ASP A 95 10.48 -15.38 9.03
C ASP A 95 10.42 -15.42 7.49
N GLU A 96 11.09 -14.49 6.83
CA GLU A 96 11.10 -14.40 5.36
C GLU A 96 11.46 -15.74 4.70
N SER A 97 12.46 -16.44 5.22
CA SER A 97 12.90 -17.73 4.68
C SER A 97 11.86 -18.86 4.83
N GLN A 98 11.15 -18.89 5.94
CA GLN A 98 10.10 -19.86 6.23
C GLN A 98 8.83 -19.55 5.43
N PHE A 99 8.47 -18.27 5.30
CA PHE A 99 7.31 -17.83 4.53
C PHE A 99 7.34 -18.35 3.09
N PHE A 100 8.49 -18.33 2.45
CA PHE A 100 8.63 -18.83 1.09
C PHE A 100 8.48 -20.35 0.95
N GLN A 101 8.52 -21.10 2.05
CA GLN A 101 8.32 -22.54 2.10
C GLN A 101 6.97 -22.94 2.71
N ALA A 102 6.22 -21.97 3.27
CA ALA A 102 4.96 -22.24 3.94
C ALA A 102 3.94 -22.90 3.00
N SER A 103 3.36 -23.99 3.46
CA SER A 103 2.27 -24.73 2.83
C SER A 103 1.42 -25.40 3.92
N SER A 104 0.14 -25.55 3.68
CA SER A 104 -0.78 -26.24 4.58
C SER A 104 -1.78 -27.06 3.78
N SER A 105 -2.42 -27.99 4.43
CA SER A 105 -3.53 -28.79 3.89
C SER A 105 -4.85 -28.48 4.60
N GLY A 106 -4.92 -27.40 5.37
CA GLY A 106 -6.09 -27.00 6.12
C GLY A 106 -7.15 -26.28 5.27
N GLY A 107 -8.29 -26.01 5.88
CA GLY A 107 -9.34 -25.16 5.30
C GLY A 107 -8.92 -23.69 5.25
N THR A 108 -9.79 -22.83 4.71
CA THR A 108 -9.50 -21.41 4.52
C THR A 108 -10.38 -20.54 5.42
N VAL A 109 -9.73 -19.81 6.35
CA VAL A 109 -10.36 -18.82 7.23
C VAL A 109 -9.57 -17.52 7.10
N SER A 110 -10.03 -16.64 6.22
CA SER A 110 -9.29 -15.41 5.90
C SER A 110 -9.29 -14.39 7.05
N SER A 111 -10.34 -14.39 7.88
CA SER A 111 -10.46 -13.45 9.00
C SER A 111 -9.30 -13.56 10.00
N CYS A 112 -8.74 -14.76 10.21
CA CYS A 112 -7.63 -14.95 11.14
C CYS A 112 -6.36 -14.21 10.68
N ALA A 113 -6.09 -14.16 9.37
CA ALA A 113 -4.96 -13.39 8.82
C ALA A 113 -5.15 -11.89 9.01
N PHE A 114 -6.36 -11.39 8.79
CA PHE A 114 -6.66 -9.96 8.95
C PHE A 114 -6.61 -9.53 10.42
N GLN A 115 -7.11 -10.37 11.33
CA GLN A 115 -7.02 -10.13 12.78
C GLN A 115 -5.57 -10.13 13.26
N LEU A 116 -4.77 -11.11 12.84
CA LEU A 116 -3.34 -11.15 13.18
C LEU A 116 -2.60 -9.92 12.63
N ALA A 117 -2.92 -9.47 11.41
CA ALA A 117 -2.35 -8.24 10.86
C ALA A 117 -2.69 -7.01 11.70
N LEU A 118 -3.93 -6.88 12.15
CA LEU A 118 -4.36 -5.79 13.06
C LEU A 118 -3.63 -5.84 14.40
N GLU A 119 -3.44 -7.01 14.98
CA GLU A 119 -2.69 -7.20 16.24
C GLU A 119 -1.21 -6.80 16.07
N VAL A 120 -0.57 -7.24 14.99
CA VAL A 120 0.81 -6.87 14.65
C VAL A 120 0.95 -5.36 14.46
N MET A 121 0.03 -4.75 13.72
CA MET A 121 0.01 -3.29 13.53
C MET A 121 -0.08 -2.57 14.86
N LYS A 122 -1.05 -2.93 15.69
CA LYS A 122 -1.26 -2.30 17.00
C LYS A 122 -0.06 -2.46 17.94
N ALA A 123 0.59 -3.61 17.89
CA ALA A 123 1.72 -3.91 18.78
C ALA A 123 3.04 -3.24 18.36
N ARG A 124 3.28 -3.06 17.04
CA ARG A 124 4.61 -2.69 16.54
C ARG A 124 4.65 -1.42 15.70
N TYR A 125 3.56 -1.03 15.05
CA TYR A 125 3.58 0.01 14.01
C TYR A 125 2.64 1.16 14.33
N ASP A 126 3.15 2.11 15.12
CA ASP A 126 2.44 3.35 15.43
C ASP A 126 2.21 4.16 14.13
N PRO A 127 0.98 4.52 13.78
CA PRO A 127 0.65 5.28 12.56
C PRO A 127 1.33 6.66 12.49
N SER A 128 1.75 7.22 13.64
CA SER A 128 2.52 8.48 13.66
C SER A 128 3.96 8.33 13.17
N ARG A 129 4.49 7.10 13.14
CA ARG A 129 5.87 6.76 12.81
C ARG A 129 6.03 5.91 11.57
N TYR A 130 4.99 5.18 11.19
CA TYR A 130 5.02 4.23 10.09
C TYR A 130 3.88 4.49 9.11
N ASN A 131 4.19 4.44 7.81
CA ASN A 131 3.19 4.19 6.79
C ASN A 131 3.04 2.68 6.65
N VAL A 132 1.84 2.18 6.90
CA VAL A 132 1.57 0.75 6.88
C VAL A 132 0.92 0.35 5.56
N TYR A 133 1.48 -0.67 4.94
CA TYR A 133 1.02 -1.31 3.71
C TYR A 133 0.64 -2.75 4.00
N PHE A 134 -0.55 -3.14 3.56
CA PHE A 134 -1.02 -4.50 3.69
C PHE A 134 -1.26 -5.11 2.31
N PHE A 135 -0.73 -6.29 2.07
CA PHE A 135 -0.96 -7.06 0.84
C PHE A 135 -1.43 -8.47 1.18
N TYR A 136 -2.54 -8.86 0.59
CA TYR A 136 -3.13 -10.18 0.75
C TYR A 136 -3.17 -10.90 -0.59
N ALA A 137 -2.83 -12.18 -0.59
CA ALA A 137 -2.94 -13.07 -1.76
C ALA A 137 -3.62 -14.38 -1.38
N SER A 138 -4.61 -14.78 -2.20
CA SER A 138 -5.42 -15.98 -2.03
C SER A 138 -5.97 -16.40 -3.40
N ASP A 139 -6.51 -17.60 -3.50
CA ASP A 139 -7.27 -18.06 -4.68
C ASP A 139 -8.74 -17.60 -4.69
N GLY A 140 -9.16 -16.85 -3.66
CA GLY A 140 -10.51 -16.34 -3.52
C GLY A 140 -11.45 -17.27 -2.75
N GLU A 141 -11.00 -18.45 -2.35
CA GLU A 141 -11.79 -19.34 -1.50
C GLU A 141 -11.77 -18.86 -0.04
N ASN A 142 -12.92 -18.99 0.62
CA ASN A 142 -13.06 -18.72 2.06
C ASN A 142 -14.27 -19.50 2.60
N ALA A 143 -14.16 -19.97 3.83
CA ALA A 143 -15.29 -20.63 4.50
C ALA A 143 -16.52 -19.72 4.53
N SER A 144 -17.70 -20.29 4.29
CA SER A 144 -18.96 -19.52 4.20
C SER A 144 -19.25 -18.75 5.50
N GLU A 145 -18.92 -19.35 6.62
CA GLU A 145 -19.13 -18.81 7.97
C GLU A 145 -18.15 -17.66 8.26
N ASP A 146 -17.02 -17.61 7.55
CA ASP A 146 -15.98 -16.61 7.75
C ASP A 146 -16.15 -15.34 6.89
N ARG A 147 -17.09 -15.34 5.94
CA ARG A 147 -17.25 -14.20 5.00
C ARG A 147 -17.51 -12.87 5.71
N GLU A 148 -18.45 -12.84 6.64
CA GLU A 148 -18.76 -11.61 7.39
C GLU A 148 -17.64 -11.23 8.36
N PRO A 149 -17.06 -12.14 9.19
CA PRO A 149 -15.88 -11.84 9.99
C PRO A 149 -14.70 -11.32 9.16
N ALA A 150 -14.41 -11.96 8.03
CA ALA A 150 -13.33 -11.54 7.14
C ALA A 150 -13.58 -10.13 6.56
N ALA A 151 -14.79 -9.86 6.08
CA ALA A 151 -15.15 -8.55 5.55
C ALA A 151 -15.06 -7.46 6.62
N ALA A 152 -15.50 -7.74 7.85
CA ALA A 152 -15.41 -6.80 8.96
C ALA A 152 -13.95 -6.49 9.35
N ALA A 153 -13.12 -7.53 9.49
CA ALA A 153 -11.70 -7.38 9.81
C ALA A 153 -10.93 -6.64 8.70
N LEU A 154 -11.21 -6.97 7.43
CA LEU A 154 -10.59 -6.30 6.29
C LEU A 154 -10.95 -4.82 6.18
N ARG A 155 -12.22 -4.45 6.46
CA ARG A 155 -12.63 -3.04 6.50
C ARG A 155 -11.88 -2.26 7.58
N LEU A 156 -11.71 -2.83 8.78
CA LEU A 156 -10.93 -2.22 9.86
C LEU A 156 -9.48 -2.05 9.48
N LEU A 157 -8.89 -3.07 8.86
CA LEU A 157 -7.51 -3.07 8.42
C LEU A 157 -7.28 -2.04 7.31
N ALA A 158 -8.15 -1.98 6.31
CA ALA A 158 -8.08 -0.99 5.23
C ALA A 158 -8.22 0.45 5.74
N ALA A 159 -9.02 0.68 6.78
CA ALA A 159 -9.17 2.00 7.40
C ALA A 159 -7.93 2.45 8.20
N GLN A 160 -7.08 1.52 8.64
CA GLN A 160 -5.90 1.80 9.46
C GLN A 160 -4.58 1.73 8.67
N THR A 161 -4.61 1.26 7.41
CA THR A 161 -3.44 1.20 6.54
C THR A 161 -3.41 2.35 5.55
N ASN A 162 -2.22 2.74 5.11
CA ASN A 162 -2.04 3.71 4.02
C ASN A 162 -2.43 3.12 2.67
N TYR A 163 -2.30 1.80 2.55
CA TYR A 163 -2.74 1.06 1.36
C TYR A 163 -3.01 -0.39 1.73
N ALA A 164 -4.11 -0.94 1.23
CA ALA A 164 -4.43 -2.36 1.27
C ALA A 164 -4.62 -2.88 -0.15
N GLY A 165 -3.90 -3.93 -0.52
CA GLY A 165 -3.95 -4.57 -1.83
C GLY A 165 -4.32 -6.04 -1.74
N TYR A 166 -5.16 -6.51 -2.65
CA TYR A 166 -5.53 -7.92 -2.80
C TYR A 166 -5.12 -8.45 -4.16
N VAL A 167 -4.58 -9.64 -4.18
CA VAL A 167 -4.25 -10.40 -5.39
C VAL A 167 -4.95 -11.75 -5.35
N GLU A 168 -5.84 -11.97 -6.29
CA GLU A 168 -6.42 -13.26 -6.52
C GLU A 168 -5.54 -14.08 -7.48
N THR A 169 -5.06 -15.21 -7.00
CA THR A 169 -4.21 -16.13 -7.76
C THR A 169 -4.97 -17.32 -8.32
N GLY A 170 -6.22 -17.49 -7.88
CA GLY A 170 -7.16 -18.49 -8.37
C GLY A 170 -7.96 -17.96 -9.57
N GLY A 171 -8.15 -18.80 -10.54
CA GLY A 171 -8.92 -18.49 -11.73
C GLY A 171 -8.02 -18.25 -12.94
N VAL A 172 -7.96 -19.27 -13.79
CA VAL A 172 -7.67 -19.04 -15.19
C VAL A 172 -8.78 -18.11 -15.69
N ALA A 173 -8.50 -16.83 -15.82
CA ALA A 173 -9.34 -15.93 -16.55
C ALA A 173 -9.44 -16.50 -17.96
N THR A 174 -10.47 -17.32 -18.21
CA THR A 174 -10.92 -17.61 -19.57
C THR A 174 -11.43 -16.28 -20.10
N PHE A 175 -10.51 -15.50 -20.66
CA PHE A 175 -10.84 -14.34 -21.46
C PHE A 175 -11.65 -14.87 -22.64
N ARG A 176 -12.97 -14.91 -22.51
CA ARG A 176 -13.87 -15.05 -23.66
C ARG A 176 -13.99 -13.67 -24.27
N PRO A 177 -13.45 -13.43 -25.48
CA PRO A 177 -13.78 -12.22 -26.22
C PRO A 177 -15.30 -12.17 -26.35
N ARG A 178 -15.93 -11.06 -25.98
CA ARG A 178 -17.31 -10.81 -26.37
C ARG A 178 -17.31 -10.75 -27.90
N GLU A 179 -17.94 -11.75 -28.52
CA GLU A 179 -18.31 -11.63 -29.91
C GLU A 179 -19.33 -10.50 -30.04
N THR A 180 -18.95 -9.49 -30.83
CA THR A 180 -19.80 -8.37 -31.25
C THR A 180 -20.76 -8.81 -32.32
#